data_fa1753f4f7b1a9232e8ad5a8fd104280
#
_entry.id   fa1753f4f7b1a9232e8ad5a8fd104280
#
_cell.length_a   1.000
_cell.length_b   1.000
_cell.length_c   1.000
_cell.angle_alpha   90.00
_cell.angle_beta   90.00
_cell.angle_gamma   90.00
#
_symmetry.space_group_name_H-M   'P 1'
#
loop_
_entity.id
_entity.type
_entity.pdbx_description
1 polymer ?
#
loop_
_entity_poly.entity_id
_entity_poly.type
_entity_poly.pdbx_seq_one_letter_code
_entity_poly.pdbx_strand_id
1 'polypeptide(L)'
;MKEQPISYPRLLPRNLPGFDIEAAVARMMGRVDLWWQVLAVFHVRFADWRDAWRQTQAQADREGERKCVHALRSAAANIGAVRLAAAAPVLAL
;
A
#
# COMPACT_ATOMS: atom_id res chain seq x y z
N MET A 1 -14.29 20.46 20.88
CA MET A 1 -14.32 19.03 21.18
C MET A 1 -13.00 18.41 20.76
N LYS A 2 -12.34 17.78 21.70
CA LYS A 2 -11.06 17.15 21.39
C LYS A 2 -11.32 15.82 20.70
N GLU A 3 -10.74 15.64 19.53
CA GLU A 3 -10.74 14.34 18.88
C GLU A 3 -9.88 13.38 19.68
N GLN A 4 -10.41 12.20 19.94
CA GLN A 4 -9.61 11.15 20.54
C GLN A 4 -8.63 10.61 19.50
N PRO A 5 -7.36 10.37 19.87
CA PRO A 5 -6.43 9.77 18.93
C PRO A 5 -6.92 8.38 18.54
N ILE A 6 -6.75 8.06 17.26
CA ILE A 6 -7.07 6.72 16.79
C ILE A 6 -6.12 5.74 17.45
N SER A 7 -6.70 4.73 18.10
CA SER A 7 -5.93 3.68 18.73
C SER A 7 -5.80 2.50 17.77
N TYR A 8 -4.57 2.10 17.48
CA TYR A 8 -4.29 0.95 16.63
C TYR A 8 -3.99 -0.29 17.47
N PRO A 9 -4.33 -1.49 16.98
CA PRO A 9 -3.96 -2.72 17.67
C PRO A 9 -2.45 -2.83 17.88
N ARG A 10 -2.05 -3.45 18.98
CA ARG A 10 -0.64 -3.74 19.25
C ARG A 10 -0.18 -5.05 18.62
N LEU A 11 -1.13 -5.87 18.17
CA LEU A 11 -0.85 -7.15 17.58
C LEU A 11 -0.93 -7.04 16.06
N LEU A 12 -0.06 -7.79 15.38
CA LEU A 12 -0.08 -7.91 13.94
C LEU A 12 -1.03 -9.02 13.51
N PRO A 13 -1.64 -8.92 12.32
CA PRO A 13 -2.38 -10.05 11.74
C PRO A 13 -1.43 -11.25 11.55
N ARG A 14 -1.96 -12.45 11.77
CA ARG A 14 -1.23 -13.69 11.51
C ARG A 14 -1.67 -14.29 10.18
N ASN A 15 -0.73 -14.86 9.47
CA ASN A 15 -1.01 -15.64 8.26
C ASN A 15 -1.82 -14.88 7.22
N LEU A 16 -1.46 -13.62 6.99
CA LEU A 16 -2.09 -12.81 5.95
C LEU A 16 -1.46 -13.17 4.60
N PRO A 17 -2.19 -13.87 3.70
CA PRO A 17 -1.61 -14.32 2.44
C PRO A 17 -1.10 -13.15 1.59
N GLY A 18 0.08 -13.32 1.01
CA GLY A 18 0.68 -12.29 0.15
C GLY A 18 1.39 -11.18 0.89
N PHE A 19 1.47 -11.26 2.24
CA PHE A 19 2.15 -10.27 3.06
C PHE A 19 3.36 -10.85 3.76
N ASP A 20 4.42 -10.05 3.87
CA ASP A 20 5.54 -10.27 4.76
C ASP A 20 5.57 -9.12 5.78
N ILE A 21 4.68 -9.21 6.76
CA ILE A 21 4.48 -8.14 7.74
C ILE A 21 5.69 -8.02 8.67
N GLU A 22 6.31 -9.14 9.04
CA GLU A 22 7.47 -9.12 9.92
C GLU A 22 8.62 -8.31 9.33
N ALA A 23 8.92 -8.51 8.05
CA ALA A 23 9.95 -7.74 7.37
C ALA A 23 9.59 -6.26 7.29
N ALA A 24 8.32 -5.94 7.01
CA ALA A 24 7.86 -4.55 6.95
C ALA A 24 8.00 -3.86 8.30
N VAL A 25 7.58 -4.52 9.38
CA VAL A 25 7.69 -3.97 10.74
C VAL A 25 9.15 -3.81 11.16
N ALA A 26 10.02 -4.75 10.76
CA ALA A 26 11.45 -4.65 11.02
C ALA A 26 12.05 -3.37 10.40
N ARG A 27 11.65 -3.05 9.17
CA ARG A 27 12.07 -1.79 8.51
C ARG A 27 11.53 -0.55 9.23
N MET A 28 10.47 -0.69 9.98
CA MET A 28 9.86 0.37 10.82
C MET A 28 10.38 0.33 12.26
N MET A 29 11.54 -0.30 12.47
CA MET A 29 12.19 -0.41 13.78
C MET A 29 11.34 -1.14 14.83
N GLY A 30 10.56 -2.12 14.39
CA GLY A 30 9.69 -2.90 15.26
C GLY A 30 8.39 -2.21 15.70
N ARG A 31 8.07 -1.07 15.09
CA ARG A 31 6.89 -0.28 15.47
C ARG A 31 5.62 -0.81 14.82
N VAL A 32 4.92 -1.66 15.54
CA VAL A 32 3.64 -2.23 15.08
C VAL A 32 2.58 -1.14 14.87
N ASP A 33 2.54 -0.15 15.74
CA ASP A 33 1.62 0.99 15.60
C ASP A 33 1.84 1.74 14.29
N LEU A 34 3.09 1.93 13.90
CA LEU A 34 3.43 2.59 12.65
C LEU A 34 2.97 1.78 11.45
N TRP A 35 3.11 0.46 11.50
CA TRP A 35 2.62 -0.40 10.41
C TRP A 35 1.12 -0.21 10.18
N TRP A 36 0.31 -0.19 11.25
CA TRP A 36 -1.12 0.03 11.14
C TRP A 36 -1.44 1.42 10.58
N GLN A 37 -0.68 2.46 10.98
CA GLN A 37 -0.86 3.81 10.45
C GLN A 37 -0.57 3.87 8.95
N VAL A 38 0.51 3.24 8.53
CA VAL A 38 0.90 3.20 7.10
C VAL A 38 -0.14 2.43 6.30
N LEU A 39 -0.67 1.33 6.82
CA LEU A 39 -1.75 0.58 6.18
C LEU A 39 -3.01 1.44 6.01
N ALA A 40 -3.38 2.21 7.03
CA ALA A 40 -4.53 3.10 6.96
C ALA A 40 -4.34 4.18 5.88
N VAL A 41 -3.15 4.78 5.81
CA VAL A 41 -2.81 5.75 4.77
C VAL A 41 -2.86 5.10 3.39
N PHE A 42 -2.34 3.90 3.25
CA PHE A 42 -2.41 3.14 2.01
C PHE A 42 -3.86 2.95 1.56
N HIS A 43 -4.73 2.55 2.46
CA HIS A 43 -6.14 2.32 2.17
C HIS A 43 -6.82 3.59 1.62
N VAL A 44 -6.60 4.71 2.29
CA VAL A 44 -7.18 6.00 1.87
C VAL A 44 -6.59 6.46 0.53
N ARG A 45 -5.27 6.42 0.42
CA ARG A 45 -4.57 6.94 -0.77
C ARG A 45 -4.88 6.15 -2.03
N PHE A 46 -5.06 4.84 -1.91
CA PHE A 46 -5.28 3.97 -3.06
C PHE A 46 -6.73 3.54 -3.25
N ALA A 47 -7.68 4.15 -2.50
CA ALA A 47 -9.10 3.85 -2.67
C ALA A 47 -9.58 4.04 -4.11
N ASP A 48 -9.10 5.10 -4.77
CA ASP A 48 -9.48 5.45 -6.15
C ASP A 48 -8.39 5.10 -7.17
N TRP A 49 -7.37 4.34 -6.77
CA TRP A 49 -6.23 4.04 -7.64
C TRP A 49 -6.65 3.38 -8.96
N ARG A 50 -7.59 2.44 -8.87
CA ARG A 50 -8.05 1.70 -10.05
C ARG A 50 -8.68 2.61 -11.09
N ASP A 51 -9.47 3.57 -10.65
CA ASP A 51 -10.12 4.53 -11.54
C ASP A 51 -9.09 5.46 -12.17
N ALA A 52 -8.13 5.96 -11.38
CA ALA A 52 -7.05 6.80 -11.88
C ALA A 52 -6.20 6.05 -12.93
N TRP A 53 -5.87 4.79 -12.66
CA TRP A 53 -5.11 3.95 -13.59
C TRP A 53 -5.88 3.71 -14.89
N ARG A 54 -7.18 3.37 -14.81
CA ARG A 54 -8.03 3.18 -15.98
C ARG A 54 -8.12 4.46 -16.81
N GLN A 55 -8.14 5.61 -16.17
CA GLN A 55 -8.17 6.88 -16.85
C GLN A 55 -6.89 7.12 -17.65
N THR A 56 -5.73 6.78 -17.11
CA THR A 56 -4.46 6.87 -17.87
C THR A 56 -4.48 5.98 -19.08
N GLN A 57 -5.06 4.78 -18.98
CA GLN A 57 -5.19 3.87 -20.12
C GLN A 57 -6.14 4.43 -21.17
N ALA A 58 -7.28 4.98 -20.78
CA ALA A 58 -8.25 5.57 -21.70
C ALA A 58 -7.66 6.75 -22.48
N GLN A 59 -6.75 7.50 -21.86
CA GLN A 59 -6.08 8.65 -22.48
C GLN A 59 -4.78 8.29 -23.19
N ALA A 60 -4.40 7.00 -23.21
CA ALA A 60 -3.13 6.52 -23.72
C ALA A 60 -1.93 7.24 -23.08
N ASP A 61 -2.07 7.64 -21.82
CA ASP A 61 -1.04 8.32 -21.04
C ASP A 61 -0.11 7.29 -20.40
N ARG A 62 0.92 6.88 -21.13
CA ARG A 62 1.87 5.86 -20.66
C ARG A 62 2.69 6.33 -19.47
N GLU A 63 3.05 7.60 -19.44
CA GLU A 63 3.80 8.16 -18.31
C GLU A 63 2.96 8.16 -17.04
N GLY A 64 1.71 8.57 -17.11
CA GLY A 64 0.76 8.51 -16.00
C GLY A 64 0.52 7.10 -15.54
N GLU A 65 0.39 6.15 -16.48
CA GLU A 65 0.24 4.73 -16.17
C GLU A 65 1.43 4.18 -15.40
N ARG A 66 2.66 4.48 -15.82
CA ARG A 66 3.87 4.08 -15.09
C ARG A 66 3.92 4.68 -13.70
N LYS A 67 3.55 5.95 -13.54
CA LYS A 67 3.51 6.61 -12.24
C LYS A 67 2.51 5.95 -11.30
N CYS A 68 1.32 5.59 -11.80
CA CYS A 68 0.33 4.87 -11.02
C CYS A 68 0.85 3.52 -10.54
N VAL A 69 1.47 2.75 -11.42
CA VAL A 69 2.02 1.43 -11.09
C VAL A 69 3.18 1.54 -10.11
N HIS A 70 4.08 2.50 -10.34
CA HIS A 70 5.22 2.71 -9.44
C HIS A 70 4.78 3.10 -8.05
N ALA A 71 3.80 3.99 -7.92
CA ALA A 71 3.26 4.41 -6.64
C ALA A 71 2.64 3.22 -5.89
N LEU A 72 1.86 2.40 -6.58
CA LEU A 72 1.25 1.20 -5.99
C LEU A 72 2.32 0.21 -5.52
N ARG A 73 3.31 -0.07 -6.36
CA ARG A 73 4.39 -0.99 -6.04
C ARG A 73 5.16 -0.55 -4.80
N SER A 74 5.55 0.71 -4.75
CA SER A 74 6.33 1.26 -3.64
C SER A 74 5.54 1.24 -2.34
N ALA A 75 4.28 1.65 -2.37
CA ALA A 75 3.43 1.67 -1.19
C ALA A 75 3.12 0.25 -0.69
N ALA A 76 2.86 -0.68 -1.61
CA ALA A 76 2.61 -2.08 -1.27
C ALA A 76 3.85 -2.72 -0.61
N ALA A 77 5.04 -2.44 -1.13
CA ALA A 77 6.27 -2.93 -0.55
C ALA A 77 6.47 -2.43 0.89
N ASN A 78 6.13 -1.16 1.15
CA ASN A 78 6.29 -0.56 2.47
C ASN A 78 5.46 -1.24 3.55
N ILE A 79 4.29 -1.75 3.23
CA ILE A 79 3.42 -2.45 4.19
C ILE A 79 3.63 -3.96 4.18
N GLY A 80 4.55 -4.46 3.37
CA GLY A 80 4.85 -5.88 3.27
C GLY A 80 3.90 -6.65 2.37
N ALA A 81 3.10 -5.99 1.54
CA ALA A 81 2.21 -6.63 0.57
C ALA A 81 3.01 -7.13 -0.63
N VAL A 82 3.83 -8.15 -0.41
CA VAL A 82 4.85 -8.60 -1.37
C VAL A 82 4.26 -9.15 -2.67
N ARG A 83 3.12 -9.81 -2.61
CA ARG A 83 2.46 -10.31 -3.83
C ARG A 83 1.93 -9.16 -4.67
N LEU A 84 1.32 -8.16 -4.03
CA LEU A 84 0.82 -6.98 -4.73
C LEU A 84 1.98 -6.18 -5.33
N ALA A 85 3.06 -5.98 -4.59
CA ALA A 85 4.24 -5.30 -5.08
C ALA A 85 4.86 -6.01 -6.29
N ALA A 86 4.90 -7.34 -6.27
CA ALA A 86 5.42 -8.15 -7.38
C ALA A 86 4.49 -8.14 -8.59
N ALA A 87 3.17 -8.08 -8.37
CA ALA A 87 2.18 -8.10 -9.44
C ALA A 87 2.00 -6.73 -10.12
N ALA A 88 2.25 -5.63 -9.41
CA ALA A 88 1.99 -4.29 -9.93
C ALA A 88 2.66 -4.00 -11.28
N PRO A 89 3.94 -4.37 -11.53
CA PRO A 89 4.58 -4.13 -12.82
C PRO A 89 3.89 -4.82 -14.00
N VAL A 90 3.20 -5.92 -13.77
CA VAL A 90 2.47 -6.64 -14.84
C VAL A 90 1.33 -5.80 -15.40
N LEU A 91 0.78 -4.90 -14.61
CA LEU A 91 -0.31 -4.03 -15.02
C LEU A 91 0.11 -3.00 -16.09
N ALA A 92 1.41 -2.73 -16.21
CA ALA A 92 1.96 -1.76 -17.15
C ALA A 92 2.45 -2.40 -18.48
N LEU A 93 2.25 -3.70 -18.63
CA LEU A 93 2.67 -4.42 -19.85
C LEU A 93 1.78 -4.09 -21.05
#